data_ffcff0d69123d414ccbd59e3a171452e
#
_entry.id   ffcff0d69123d414ccbd59e3a171452e
#
_cell.length_a   1.000
_cell.length_b   1.000
_cell.length_c   1.000
_cell.angle_alpha   90.00
_cell.angle_beta   90.00
_cell.angle_gamma   90.00
#
_symmetry.space_group_name_H-M   'P 1'
#
loop_
_entity.id
_entity.type
_entity.pdbx_description
1 polymer ?
#
loop_
_entity_poly.entity_id
_entity_poly.type
_entity_poly.pdbx_seq_one_letter_code
_entity_poly.pdbx_strand_id
1 'polypeptide(L)'
;MSTRNQWNTSEITSSNTVFSRMRTTIESAFWGNNVHNIENLKQAYQLAKNSPGTVVTDMPVYEPEKIGLDKDSKVLLFNDGDVSARCAQARRILGSPGISEDEYSAVVREAIYQTRTKKLYHAQACIGLDKDFMIKAHLLIPEGHENIAYNWLLNFQEFNEEYTRMYEESKAIGNEGDIYVFSDPDWKNENYPVGLTIFDPNHNCAALLGMRYFGEHKKGTLTLAWGCANRNGFASCHAGQKRYTLKDGRNFVAGVFGLSGSGKSTLTHAKHDGKYEVMVLHDDAFVISVEDGSSVALEPSYFDKTQDYPAGCDDNKYLITAQNCGVTIDDKGNKTLVTEDIRNGNGRAIKSKLWTTNRLDKFENPVNAIFWIMKDETLPPVLKLTDNILAATMGATLATKRSSAERLLQGVDPDALVIEPYANPFRTYPLSDDYLKFKELFEKRAVECYIINTGSFMGKKIPKEITLGILEDIVDNKANFDSWNEIFGMQIQEIPGFVPNLSDKKYFDALNNRIQDRINFIKNKEIELCGRDALPKEALEALVKMKESIYSNIDLKHVVNI
;
A
#
# COMPACT_ATOMS: atom_id res chain seq x y z
N MET A 1 -9.23 -13.21 12.74
CA MET A 1 -9.24 -14.26 11.69
C MET A 1 -7.81 -14.63 11.35
N SER A 2 -7.50 -15.94 11.20
CA SER A 2 -6.15 -16.40 10.89
C SER A 2 -6.15 -17.46 9.79
N THR A 3 -5.04 -17.55 9.06
CA THR A 3 -4.77 -18.62 8.07
C THR A 3 -4.37 -19.91 8.79
N ARG A 4 -4.26 -21.01 8.05
CA ARG A 4 -3.81 -22.31 8.58
C ARG A 4 -2.83 -23.00 7.62
N ASN A 5 -1.96 -23.86 8.19
CA ASN A 5 -0.99 -24.65 7.44
C ASN A 5 -1.03 -26.16 7.79
N GLN A 6 -2.07 -26.59 8.49
CA GLN A 6 -2.29 -27.98 8.86
C GLN A 6 -3.65 -28.47 8.37
N TRP A 7 -3.65 -29.65 7.79
CA TRP A 7 -4.80 -30.24 7.11
C TRP A 7 -5.02 -31.66 7.61
N ASN A 8 -6.27 -32.05 7.82
CA ASN A 8 -6.56 -33.45 8.03
C ASN A 8 -6.19 -34.24 6.76
N THR A 9 -5.75 -35.49 6.91
CA THR A 9 -5.39 -36.33 5.76
C THR A 9 -6.51 -36.44 4.72
N SER A 10 -7.76 -36.44 5.17
CA SER A 10 -8.96 -36.45 4.30
C SER A 10 -9.18 -35.15 3.53
N GLU A 11 -8.58 -34.03 3.97
CA GLU A 11 -8.63 -32.74 3.27
C GLU A 11 -7.53 -32.61 2.20
N ILE A 12 -6.50 -33.47 2.22
CA ILE A 12 -5.38 -33.44 1.27
C ILE A 12 -5.79 -34.17 -0.01
N THR A 13 -6.60 -33.49 -0.80
CA THR A 13 -7.16 -34.03 -2.05
C THR A 13 -7.09 -32.97 -3.16
N SER A 14 -7.17 -33.41 -4.40
CA SER A 14 -7.21 -32.52 -5.57
C SER A 14 -8.47 -31.65 -5.65
N SER A 15 -9.49 -31.96 -4.88
CA SER A 15 -10.74 -31.18 -4.79
C SER A 15 -10.69 -30.07 -3.74
N ASN A 16 -9.67 -30.06 -2.87
CA ASN A 16 -9.49 -29.01 -1.90
C ASN A 16 -8.95 -27.74 -2.59
N THR A 17 -9.74 -26.69 -2.54
CA THR A 17 -9.45 -25.40 -3.23
C THR A 17 -8.24 -24.64 -2.67
N VAL A 18 -7.66 -25.05 -1.56
CA VAL A 18 -6.40 -24.47 -1.05
C VAL A 18 -5.21 -24.91 -1.87
N PHE A 19 -5.26 -26.10 -2.46
CA PHE A 19 -4.15 -26.66 -3.21
C PHE A 19 -4.28 -26.37 -4.70
N SER A 20 -3.33 -25.60 -5.25
CA SER A 20 -3.12 -25.49 -6.69
C SER A 20 -1.79 -26.13 -7.07
N ARG A 21 -1.57 -26.33 -8.37
CA ARG A 21 -0.29 -26.76 -8.90
C ARG A 21 0.83 -25.80 -8.51
N MET A 22 0.58 -24.48 -8.61
CA MET A 22 1.55 -23.46 -8.24
C MET A 22 1.85 -23.51 -6.74
N ARG A 23 0.80 -23.53 -5.90
CA ARG A 23 0.98 -23.57 -4.44
C ARG A 23 1.73 -24.80 -4.00
N THR A 24 1.35 -25.99 -4.43
CA THR A 24 2.01 -27.22 -4.00
C THR A 24 3.47 -27.29 -4.46
N THR A 25 3.78 -26.72 -5.62
CA THR A 25 5.17 -26.60 -6.12
C THR A 25 5.99 -25.67 -5.23
N ILE A 26 5.46 -24.47 -4.91
CA ILE A 26 6.15 -23.49 -4.08
C ILE A 26 6.28 -24.00 -2.63
N GLU A 27 5.18 -24.45 -2.02
CA GLU A 27 5.18 -24.93 -0.64
C GLU A 27 6.14 -26.09 -0.41
N SER A 28 6.26 -27.00 -1.37
CA SER A 28 7.20 -28.13 -1.28
C SER A 28 8.65 -27.69 -1.15
N ALA A 29 9.03 -26.55 -1.71
CA ALA A 29 10.40 -26.04 -1.62
C ALA A 29 10.80 -25.68 -0.19
N PHE A 30 9.86 -25.35 0.67
CA PHE A 30 10.10 -24.98 2.08
C PHE A 30 10.45 -26.20 2.97
N TRP A 31 10.24 -27.41 2.50
CA TRP A 31 10.47 -28.65 3.22
C TRP A 31 11.72 -29.40 2.76
N GLY A 32 12.53 -28.78 1.90
CA GLY A 32 13.78 -29.35 1.42
C GLY A 32 14.81 -29.50 2.56
N ASN A 33 15.68 -30.53 2.45
CA ASN A 33 16.73 -30.76 3.45
C ASN A 33 17.88 -29.75 3.44
N ASN A 34 17.88 -28.85 2.45
CA ASN A 34 18.79 -27.71 2.33
C ASN A 34 18.18 -26.39 2.88
N VAL A 35 17.00 -26.46 3.51
CA VAL A 35 16.32 -25.32 4.11
C VAL A 35 16.71 -25.17 5.58
N HIS A 36 17.07 -23.94 5.98
CA HIS A 36 17.42 -23.57 7.34
C HIS A 36 16.44 -22.53 7.85
N ASN A 37 15.74 -22.83 8.94
CA ASN A 37 14.81 -21.88 9.55
C ASN A 37 15.57 -20.73 10.22
N ILE A 38 15.06 -19.51 10.04
CA ILE A 38 15.45 -18.35 10.82
C ILE A 38 14.48 -18.28 12.01
N GLU A 39 14.99 -18.48 13.21
CA GLU A 39 14.18 -18.65 14.41
C GLU A 39 13.61 -17.32 14.96
N ASN A 40 14.38 -16.22 14.79
CA ASN A 40 14.03 -14.92 15.33
C ASN A 40 14.79 -13.78 14.62
N LEU A 41 14.42 -12.56 14.94
CA LEU A 41 15.00 -11.35 14.36
C LEU A 41 16.50 -11.18 14.69
N LYS A 42 16.96 -11.63 15.86
CA LYS A 42 18.38 -11.59 16.24
C LYS A 42 19.22 -12.46 15.33
N GLN A 43 18.77 -13.68 15.07
CA GLN A 43 19.45 -14.57 14.12
C GLN A 43 19.46 -14.00 12.72
N ALA A 44 18.33 -13.42 12.25
CA ALA A 44 18.24 -12.76 10.96
C ALA A 44 19.24 -11.59 10.85
N TYR A 45 19.41 -10.80 11.91
CA TYR A 45 20.40 -9.73 11.98
C TYR A 45 21.83 -10.27 11.82
N GLN A 46 22.18 -11.35 12.55
CA GLN A 46 23.53 -11.94 12.45
C GLN A 46 23.82 -12.51 11.06
N LEU A 47 22.83 -13.12 10.42
CA LEU A 47 22.93 -13.60 9.05
C LEU A 47 23.13 -12.43 8.08
N ALA A 48 22.29 -11.40 8.15
CA ALA A 48 22.37 -10.22 7.31
C ALA A 48 23.68 -9.44 7.49
N LYS A 49 24.16 -9.32 8.74
CA LYS A 49 25.43 -8.66 9.08
C LYS A 49 26.62 -9.33 8.38
N ASN A 50 26.56 -10.63 8.19
CA ASN A 50 27.61 -11.45 7.56
C ASN A 50 27.33 -11.72 6.07
N SER A 51 26.20 -11.28 5.53
CA SER A 51 25.84 -11.47 4.13
C SER A 51 26.78 -10.67 3.21
N PRO A 52 27.15 -11.22 2.04
CA PRO A 52 28.04 -10.55 1.10
C PRO A 52 27.56 -9.15 0.74
N GLY A 53 28.49 -8.17 0.73
CA GLY A 53 28.22 -6.78 0.36
C GLY A 53 27.52 -5.95 1.43
N THR A 54 27.17 -6.51 2.58
CA THR A 54 26.60 -5.73 3.69
C THR A 54 27.65 -4.86 4.34
N VAL A 55 27.34 -3.56 4.50
CA VAL A 55 28.14 -2.61 5.27
C VAL A 55 27.54 -2.50 6.66
N VAL A 56 28.31 -2.88 7.67
CA VAL A 56 27.98 -2.62 9.07
C VAL A 56 28.44 -1.19 9.39
N THR A 57 27.49 -0.27 9.57
CA THR A 57 27.81 1.12 9.94
C THR A 57 28.22 1.21 11.41
N ASP A 58 28.70 2.38 11.84
CA ASP A 58 28.95 2.64 13.26
C ASP A 58 27.73 3.29 13.95
N MET A 59 26.65 3.54 13.18
CA MET A 59 25.40 4.07 13.70
C MET A 59 24.66 3.02 14.55
N PRO A 60 24.37 3.29 15.84
CA PRO A 60 23.61 2.35 16.65
C PRO A 60 22.14 2.32 16.21
N VAL A 61 21.51 1.15 16.30
CA VAL A 61 20.05 1.06 16.23
C VAL A 61 19.47 1.68 17.51
N TYR A 62 18.44 2.51 17.37
CA TYR A 62 17.80 3.17 18.51
C TYR A 62 16.92 2.18 19.30
N GLU A 63 17.17 2.05 20.61
CA GLU A 63 16.45 1.14 21.52
C GLU A 63 16.21 -0.26 20.93
N PRO A 64 17.28 -0.95 20.50
CA PRO A 64 17.17 -2.18 19.71
C PRO A 64 16.42 -3.29 20.44
N GLU A 65 16.55 -3.38 21.74
CA GLU A 65 15.89 -4.41 22.58
C GLU A 65 14.36 -4.31 22.52
N LYS A 66 13.81 -3.08 22.35
CA LYS A 66 12.36 -2.87 22.19
C LYS A 66 11.78 -3.39 20.87
N ILE A 67 12.66 -3.65 19.91
CA ILE A 67 12.28 -4.18 18.60
C ILE A 67 12.81 -5.60 18.34
N GLY A 68 13.31 -6.28 19.40
CA GLY A 68 13.75 -7.66 19.33
C GLY A 68 15.21 -7.86 18.88
N LEU A 69 16.04 -6.81 18.88
CA LEU A 69 17.46 -6.87 18.53
C LEU A 69 18.38 -6.81 19.78
N ASP A 70 19.64 -7.20 19.61
CA ASP A 70 20.64 -7.08 20.67
C ASP A 70 21.08 -5.62 20.86
N LYS A 71 21.47 -5.27 22.11
CA LYS A 71 21.84 -3.92 22.53
C LYS A 71 22.90 -3.23 21.67
N ASP A 72 23.81 -3.99 21.11
CA ASP A 72 24.94 -3.51 20.31
C ASP A 72 24.67 -3.50 18.79
N SER A 73 23.41 -3.76 18.39
CA SER A 73 23.02 -3.80 16.99
C SER A 73 23.27 -2.47 16.28
N LYS A 74 23.81 -2.56 15.07
CA LYS A 74 24.14 -1.42 14.21
C LYS A 74 23.21 -1.35 13.01
N VAL A 75 23.03 -0.15 12.47
CA VAL A 75 22.33 0.04 11.20
C VAL A 75 23.13 -0.64 10.09
N LEU A 76 22.46 -1.48 9.30
CA LEU A 76 23.06 -2.18 8.17
C LEU A 76 22.71 -1.48 6.85
N LEU A 77 23.71 -1.39 5.96
CA LEU A 77 23.50 -0.92 4.59
C LEU A 77 23.86 -2.04 3.61
N PHE A 78 23.05 -2.21 2.59
CA PHE A 78 23.40 -3.04 1.44
C PHE A 78 22.89 -2.42 0.13
N ASN A 79 23.63 -2.69 -0.95
CA ASN A 79 23.30 -2.28 -2.30
C ASN A 79 22.95 -3.54 -3.11
N ASP A 80 21.72 -3.61 -3.58
CA ASP A 80 21.24 -4.73 -4.38
C ASP A 80 21.64 -4.64 -5.86
N GLY A 81 22.24 -3.52 -6.27
CA GLY A 81 22.69 -3.28 -7.65
C GLY A 81 21.54 -3.03 -8.63
N ASP A 82 20.33 -2.77 -8.14
CA ASP A 82 19.15 -2.54 -8.97
C ASP A 82 18.54 -1.16 -8.72
N VAL A 83 17.62 -0.74 -9.57
CA VAL A 83 16.83 0.47 -9.35
C VAL A 83 15.72 0.16 -8.36
N SER A 84 15.67 0.93 -7.27
CA SER A 84 14.69 0.77 -6.20
C SER A 84 13.29 1.21 -6.63
N ALA A 85 12.58 0.37 -7.36
CA ALA A 85 11.24 0.68 -7.85
C ALA A 85 10.46 -0.59 -8.19
N ARG A 86 9.12 -0.51 -8.08
CA ARG A 86 8.21 -1.56 -8.54
C ARG A 86 8.33 -1.73 -10.07
N CYS A 87 8.47 -2.96 -10.52
CA CYS A 87 8.48 -3.30 -11.93
C CYS A 87 7.15 -3.96 -12.34
N ALA A 88 6.18 -3.16 -12.82
CA ALA A 88 4.88 -3.68 -13.26
C ALA A 88 5.01 -4.67 -14.44
N GLN A 89 6.01 -4.50 -15.30
CA GLN A 89 6.28 -5.39 -16.44
C GLN A 89 6.65 -6.80 -16.01
N ALA A 90 7.26 -6.97 -14.83
CA ALA A 90 7.67 -8.27 -14.31
C ALA A 90 6.50 -9.08 -13.73
N ARG A 91 5.36 -8.45 -13.43
CA ARG A 91 4.26 -9.08 -12.69
C ARG A 91 3.35 -9.90 -13.60
N ARG A 92 3.02 -11.12 -13.12
CA ARG A 92 2.03 -12.04 -13.69
C ARG A 92 1.08 -12.48 -12.60
N ILE A 93 -0.21 -12.35 -12.84
CA ILE A 93 -1.26 -12.75 -11.89
C ILE A 93 -2.01 -13.92 -12.50
N LEU A 94 -1.89 -15.10 -11.90
CA LEU A 94 -2.61 -16.28 -12.37
C LEU A 94 -4.13 -16.05 -12.26
N GLY A 95 -4.87 -16.62 -13.19
CA GLY A 95 -6.29 -16.37 -13.34
C GLY A 95 -6.63 -15.08 -14.12
N SER A 96 -5.64 -14.26 -14.48
CA SER A 96 -5.86 -13.14 -15.39
C SER A 96 -5.88 -13.60 -16.85
N PRO A 97 -6.73 -13.02 -17.72
CA PRO A 97 -6.76 -13.33 -19.14
C PRO A 97 -5.37 -13.19 -19.80
N GLY A 98 -5.00 -14.17 -20.62
CA GLY A 98 -3.72 -14.21 -21.31
C GLY A 98 -2.54 -14.68 -20.45
N ILE A 99 -2.74 -15.04 -19.19
CA ILE A 99 -1.70 -15.60 -18.32
C ILE A 99 -1.89 -17.13 -18.23
N SER A 100 -0.95 -17.86 -18.81
CA SER A 100 -0.96 -19.33 -18.82
C SER A 100 -0.43 -19.91 -17.49
N GLU A 101 -1.28 -20.61 -16.75
CA GLU A 101 -0.86 -21.30 -15.53
C GLU A 101 0.20 -22.37 -15.83
N ASP A 102 0.03 -23.14 -16.93
CA ASP A 102 0.97 -24.20 -17.31
C ASP A 102 2.37 -23.66 -17.61
N GLU A 103 2.46 -22.55 -18.36
CA GLU A 103 3.72 -21.89 -18.67
C GLU A 103 4.44 -21.42 -17.41
N TYR A 104 3.76 -20.64 -16.56
CA TYR A 104 4.39 -20.07 -15.38
C TYR A 104 4.65 -21.10 -14.28
N SER A 105 3.84 -22.15 -14.17
CA SER A 105 4.13 -23.28 -13.27
C SER A 105 5.38 -24.03 -13.70
N ALA A 106 5.65 -24.17 -15.00
CA ALA A 106 6.87 -24.77 -15.50
C ALA A 106 8.11 -23.93 -15.18
N VAL A 107 8.01 -22.60 -15.35
CA VAL A 107 9.11 -21.67 -15.01
C VAL A 107 9.43 -21.72 -13.51
N VAL A 108 8.41 -21.69 -12.64
CA VAL A 108 8.61 -21.74 -11.18
C VAL A 108 9.20 -23.08 -10.74
N ARG A 109 8.71 -24.18 -11.28
CA ARG A 109 9.25 -25.52 -10.99
C ARG A 109 10.73 -25.62 -11.35
N GLU A 110 11.12 -25.10 -12.52
CA GLU A 110 12.51 -25.07 -12.96
C GLU A 110 13.37 -24.18 -12.05
N ALA A 111 12.89 -22.98 -11.69
CA ALA A 111 13.59 -22.09 -10.79
C ALA A 111 13.83 -22.73 -9.41
N ILE A 112 12.82 -23.38 -8.84
CA ILE A 112 12.93 -24.11 -7.58
C ILE A 112 13.94 -25.26 -7.71
N TYR A 113 13.89 -26.03 -8.80
CA TYR A 113 14.82 -27.12 -9.04
C TYR A 113 16.28 -26.66 -9.11
N GLN A 114 16.53 -25.47 -9.68
CA GLN A 114 17.87 -24.88 -9.74
C GLN A 114 18.44 -24.54 -8.36
N THR A 115 17.58 -24.26 -7.37
CA THR A 115 18.01 -23.94 -5.99
C THR A 115 18.27 -25.15 -5.11
N ARG A 116 18.04 -26.40 -5.59
CA ARG A 116 18.19 -27.64 -4.79
C ARG A 116 19.57 -27.89 -4.19
N THR A 117 20.59 -27.27 -4.77
CA THR A 117 21.99 -27.38 -4.31
C THR A 117 22.46 -26.15 -3.55
N LYS A 118 21.61 -25.12 -3.43
CA LYS A 118 21.89 -23.94 -2.65
C LYS A 118 21.40 -24.15 -1.21
N LYS A 119 22.04 -23.52 -0.24
CA LYS A 119 21.48 -23.34 1.09
C LYS A 119 20.36 -22.33 1.01
N LEU A 120 19.20 -22.65 1.56
CA LEU A 120 18.04 -21.77 1.59
C LEU A 120 17.69 -21.38 3.02
N TYR A 121 17.23 -20.16 3.22
CA TYR A 121 16.75 -19.66 4.50
C TYR A 121 15.25 -19.46 4.45
N HIS A 122 14.56 -19.96 5.48
CA HIS A 122 13.12 -19.82 5.66
C HIS A 122 12.83 -18.89 6.83
N ALA A 123 12.15 -17.79 6.55
CA ALA A 123 11.65 -16.84 7.53
C ALA A 123 10.12 -16.93 7.65
N GLN A 124 9.58 -16.72 8.86
CA GLN A 124 8.15 -16.67 9.14
C GLN A 124 7.78 -15.35 9.80
N ALA A 125 6.67 -14.75 9.37
CA ALA A 125 6.16 -13.51 9.94
C ALA A 125 4.64 -13.50 9.99
N CYS A 126 4.09 -12.67 10.87
CA CYS A 126 2.69 -12.34 10.94
C CYS A 126 2.41 -11.08 10.12
N ILE A 127 1.40 -11.13 9.26
CA ILE A 127 0.85 -10.00 8.53
C ILE A 127 -0.51 -9.68 9.13
N GLY A 128 -0.68 -8.49 9.66
CA GLY A 128 -1.82 -8.14 10.51
C GLY A 128 -1.46 -8.29 11.99
N LEU A 129 -1.69 -7.24 12.76
CA LEU A 129 -1.13 -7.05 14.08
C LEU A 129 -2.17 -7.21 15.21
N ASP A 130 -3.33 -7.76 14.88
CA ASP A 130 -4.39 -8.07 15.83
C ASP A 130 -5.13 -9.35 15.43
N LYS A 131 -5.66 -10.08 16.45
CA LYS A 131 -6.39 -11.35 16.24
C LYS A 131 -7.60 -11.29 15.31
N ASP A 132 -8.10 -10.10 15.03
CA ASP A 132 -9.21 -9.92 14.09
C ASP A 132 -8.77 -10.14 12.65
N PHE A 133 -7.48 -9.89 12.35
CA PHE A 133 -6.89 -10.21 11.06
C PHE A 133 -5.40 -10.51 11.20
N MET A 134 -5.02 -11.79 11.12
CA MET A 134 -3.64 -12.27 11.23
C MET A 134 -3.37 -13.34 10.18
N ILE A 135 -2.41 -13.11 9.29
CA ILE A 135 -1.98 -14.08 8.28
C ILE A 135 -0.56 -14.49 8.57
N LYS A 136 -0.30 -15.80 8.64
CA LYS A 136 1.07 -16.30 8.66
C LYS A 136 1.64 -16.30 7.25
N ALA A 137 2.82 -15.72 7.11
CA ALA A 137 3.55 -15.68 5.86
C ALA A 137 4.93 -16.33 6.01
N HIS A 138 5.38 -16.95 4.94
CA HIS A 138 6.65 -17.66 4.82
C HIS A 138 7.44 -17.07 3.66
N LEU A 139 8.72 -16.77 3.87
CA LEU A 139 9.66 -16.36 2.83
C LEU A 139 10.77 -17.40 2.75
N LEU A 140 11.05 -17.90 1.54
CA LEU A 140 12.20 -18.77 1.26
C LEU A 140 13.16 -18.04 0.31
N ILE A 141 14.43 -17.94 0.71
CA ILE A 141 15.45 -17.19 -0.02
C ILE A 141 16.81 -17.87 0.05
N PRO A 142 17.63 -17.88 -1.03
CA PRO A 142 18.95 -18.49 -1.01
C PRO A 142 19.96 -17.68 -0.20
N GLU A 143 21.02 -18.38 0.26
CA GLU A 143 22.17 -17.75 0.89
C GLU A 143 22.80 -16.67 -0.01
N GLY A 144 23.39 -15.66 0.62
CA GLY A 144 23.87 -14.43 -0.04
C GLY A 144 22.82 -13.32 -0.13
N HIS A 145 21.56 -13.60 0.26
CA HIS A 145 20.45 -12.63 0.27
C HIS A 145 19.77 -12.53 1.64
N GLU A 146 20.45 -12.90 2.71
CA GLU A 146 19.91 -12.90 4.08
C GLU A 146 19.47 -11.52 4.54
N ASN A 147 20.04 -10.46 3.97
CA ASN A 147 19.61 -9.08 4.17
C ASN A 147 18.16 -8.83 3.74
N ILE A 148 17.67 -9.51 2.70
CA ILE A 148 16.26 -9.46 2.29
C ILE A 148 15.37 -10.12 3.35
N ALA A 149 15.76 -11.30 3.87
CA ALA A 149 15.03 -11.97 4.94
C ALA A 149 15.00 -11.14 6.22
N TYR A 150 16.11 -10.50 6.59
CA TYR A 150 16.18 -9.60 7.74
C TYR A 150 15.25 -8.40 7.56
N ASN A 151 15.29 -7.72 6.42
CA ASN A 151 14.38 -6.61 6.12
C ASN A 151 12.92 -7.04 6.14
N TRP A 152 12.63 -8.25 5.66
CA TRP A 152 11.28 -8.78 5.64
C TRP A 152 10.74 -9.02 7.05
N LEU A 153 11.56 -9.57 7.96
CA LEU A 153 11.22 -9.75 9.37
C LEU A 153 11.13 -8.42 10.15
N LEU A 154 11.91 -7.40 9.77
CA LEU A 154 11.79 -6.05 10.33
C LEU A 154 10.51 -5.35 9.89
N ASN A 155 10.11 -5.56 8.64
CA ASN A 155 8.96 -4.91 8.06
C ASN A 155 7.64 -5.54 8.53
N PHE A 156 7.64 -6.85 8.72
CA PHE A 156 6.52 -7.61 9.26
C PHE A 156 6.80 -8.05 10.69
N GLN A 157 5.80 -8.56 11.37
CA GLN A 157 5.96 -8.94 12.77
C GLN A 157 6.45 -10.38 12.89
N GLU A 158 7.60 -10.61 13.53
CA GLU A 158 8.01 -11.96 13.91
C GLU A 158 7.03 -12.59 14.92
N PHE A 159 6.91 -13.92 14.92
CA PHE A 159 6.13 -14.64 15.92
C PHE A 159 6.92 -14.74 17.24
N ASN A 160 6.73 -13.74 18.11
CA ASN A 160 7.11 -13.82 19.52
C ASN A 160 5.97 -14.48 20.34
N GLU A 161 6.13 -14.61 21.67
CA GLU A 161 5.14 -15.23 22.55
C GLU A 161 3.76 -14.53 22.46
N GLU A 162 3.74 -13.20 22.40
CA GLU A 162 2.50 -12.41 22.31
C GLU A 162 1.75 -12.68 21.01
N TYR A 163 2.42 -12.57 19.87
CA TYR A 163 1.79 -12.77 18.56
C TYR A 163 1.48 -14.23 18.26
N THR A 164 2.24 -15.18 18.83
CA THR A 164 1.92 -16.61 18.76
C THR A 164 0.60 -16.89 19.48
N ARG A 165 0.46 -16.42 20.71
CA ARG A 165 -0.78 -16.56 21.49
C ARG A 165 -1.96 -15.88 20.78
N MET A 166 -1.77 -14.65 20.29
CA MET A 166 -2.80 -13.90 19.57
C MET A 166 -3.25 -14.64 18.30
N TYR A 167 -2.32 -15.25 17.57
CA TYR A 167 -2.62 -16.05 16.39
C TYR A 167 -3.42 -17.32 16.73
N GLU A 168 -3.08 -18.01 17.83
CA GLU A 168 -3.80 -19.19 18.32
C GLU A 168 -5.22 -18.85 18.81
N GLU A 169 -5.41 -17.66 19.40
CA GLU A 169 -6.73 -17.14 19.80
C GLU A 169 -7.59 -16.68 18.62
N SER A 170 -7.01 -16.46 17.47
CA SER A 170 -7.72 -15.98 16.27
C SER A 170 -8.63 -17.07 15.70
N LYS A 171 -9.79 -16.66 15.20
CA LYS A 171 -10.70 -17.56 14.48
C LYS A 171 -10.09 -17.98 13.14
N ALA A 172 -9.82 -19.26 12.97
CA ALA A 172 -9.29 -19.78 11.72
C ALA A 172 -10.26 -19.57 10.53
N ILE A 173 -9.70 -19.12 9.42
CA ILE A 173 -10.42 -19.02 8.14
C ILE A 173 -10.33 -20.38 7.45
N GLY A 174 -11.49 -21.02 7.24
CA GLY A 174 -11.56 -22.44 6.81
C GLY A 174 -10.80 -22.76 5.52
N ASN A 175 -10.84 -21.87 4.54
CA ASN A 175 -10.30 -22.10 3.19
C ASN A 175 -9.08 -21.23 2.84
N GLU A 176 -8.45 -20.60 3.83
CA GLU A 176 -7.26 -19.77 3.62
C GLU A 176 -6.02 -20.46 4.21
N GLY A 177 -5.13 -20.88 3.35
CA GLY A 177 -3.80 -21.34 3.74
C GLY A 177 -2.83 -20.17 3.97
N ASP A 178 -1.76 -20.42 4.72
CA ASP A 178 -0.68 -19.46 4.94
C ASP A 178 -0.10 -18.95 3.61
N ILE A 179 0.48 -17.75 3.63
CA ILE A 179 1.17 -17.17 2.47
C ILE A 179 2.55 -17.82 2.31
N TYR A 180 2.89 -18.25 1.09
CA TYR A 180 4.21 -18.75 0.74
C TYR A 180 4.84 -17.92 -0.38
N VAL A 181 6.00 -17.33 -0.10
CA VAL A 181 6.78 -16.53 -1.06
C VAL A 181 8.13 -17.20 -1.28
N PHE A 182 8.31 -17.77 -2.47
CA PHE A 182 9.62 -18.25 -2.93
C PHE A 182 10.36 -17.12 -3.65
N SER A 183 11.63 -16.91 -3.35
CA SER A 183 12.46 -15.93 -4.03
C SER A 183 13.81 -16.49 -4.42
N ASP A 184 14.24 -16.24 -5.66
CA ASP A 184 15.62 -16.38 -6.10
C ASP A 184 16.07 -15.09 -6.79
N PRO A 185 16.69 -14.14 -6.03
CA PRO A 185 17.10 -12.85 -6.57
C PRO A 185 18.16 -12.91 -7.68
N ASP A 186 18.92 -14.00 -7.76
CA ASP A 186 19.96 -14.22 -8.77
C ASP A 186 19.46 -14.97 -10.01
N TRP A 187 18.18 -15.37 -10.02
CA TRP A 187 17.59 -16.02 -11.18
C TRP A 187 17.66 -15.15 -12.42
N LYS A 188 18.03 -15.72 -13.55
CA LYS A 188 18.14 -15.04 -14.84
C LYS A 188 17.48 -15.87 -15.94
N ASN A 189 16.78 -15.18 -16.82
CA ASN A 189 16.20 -15.79 -18.01
C ASN A 189 16.11 -14.74 -19.11
N GLU A 190 16.53 -15.09 -20.32
CA GLU A 190 16.57 -14.18 -21.48
C GLU A 190 15.17 -13.65 -21.86
N ASN A 191 14.12 -14.46 -21.64
CA ASN A 191 12.74 -14.06 -21.91
C ASN A 191 12.19 -13.06 -20.87
N TYR A 192 12.86 -12.93 -19.72
CA TYR A 192 12.44 -12.08 -18.59
C TYR A 192 13.61 -11.22 -18.09
N PRO A 193 14.13 -10.30 -18.89
CA PRO A 193 15.35 -9.54 -18.59
C PRO A 193 15.20 -8.59 -17.39
N VAL A 194 13.96 -8.25 -16.99
CA VAL A 194 13.65 -7.42 -15.84
C VAL A 194 13.23 -8.24 -14.61
N GLY A 195 13.43 -9.57 -14.67
CA GLY A 195 12.92 -10.51 -13.67
C GLY A 195 11.45 -10.87 -13.90
N LEU A 196 10.92 -11.72 -13.04
CA LEU A 196 9.56 -12.26 -13.16
C LEU A 196 8.97 -12.47 -11.75
N THR A 197 7.81 -11.85 -11.50
CA THR A 197 7.04 -12.04 -10.28
C THR A 197 5.70 -12.66 -10.61
N ILE A 198 5.46 -13.86 -10.12
CA ILE A 198 4.24 -14.63 -10.39
C ILE A 198 3.44 -14.70 -9.10
N PHE A 199 2.17 -14.31 -9.17
CA PHE A 199 1.23 -14.40 -8.06
C PHE A 199 0.13 -15.41 -8.38
N ASP A 200 -0.13 -16.31 -7.45
CA ASP A 200 -1.35 -17.11 -7.37
C ASP A 200 -2.16 -16.62 -6.15
N PRO A 201 -2.92 -15.52 -6.31
CA PRO A 201 -3.55 -14.86 -5.19
C PRO A 201 -4.67 -15.68 -4.55
N ASN A 202 -5.32 -16.57 -5.32
CA ASN A 202 -6.38 -17.41 -4.80
C ASN A 202 -5.87 -18.53 -3.89
N HIS A 203 -4.57 -18.86 -4.00
CA HIS A 203 -3.92 -19.91 -3.22
C HIS A 203 -2.78 -19.36 -2.35
N ASN A 204 -2.73 -18.03 -2.13
CA ASN A 204 -1.81 -17.36 -1.23
C ASN A 204 -0.33 -17.70 -1.47
N CYS A 205 0.11 -17.73 -2.72
CA CYS A 205 1.53 -17.96 -2.99
C CYS A 205 2.08 -17.09 -4.13
N ALA A 206 3.39 -16.86 -4.10
CA ALA A 206 4.11 -16.13 -5.13
C ALA A 206 5.54 -16.65 -5.32
N ALA A 207 6.08 -16.44 -6.53
CA ALA A 207 7.49 -16.60 -6.84
C ALA A 207 8.06 -15.27 -7.34
N LEU A 208 9.15 -14.79 -6.71
CA LEU A 208 9.87 -13.57 -7.08
C LEU A 208 11.24 -13.97 -7.65
N LEU A 209 11.37 -13.91 -8.97
CA LEU A 209 12.53 -14.42 -9.69
C LEU A 209 13.32 -13.27 -10.31
N GLY A 210 14.62 -13.18 -10.01
CA GLY A 210 15.48 -12.10 -10.48
C GLY A 210 15.18 -10.74 -9.86
N MET A 211 14.51 -10.73 -8.70
CA MET A 211 14.10 -9.51 -7.98
C MET A 211 14.95 -9.31 -6.73
N ARG A 212 15.92 -8.38 -6.80
CA ARG A 212 16.82 -8.06 -5.67
C ARG A 212 16.30 -6.93 -4.80
N TYR A 213 15.45 -6.07 -5.35
CA TYR A 213 14.86 -4.95 -4.61
C TYR A 213 13.87 -5.44 -3.52
N PHE A 214 14.18 -5.11 -2.27
CA PHE A 214 13.36 -5.53 -1.12
C PHE A 214 11.88 -5.11 -1.23
N GLY A 215 11.60 -3.95 -1.82
CA GLY A 215 10.23 -3.47 -1.98
C GLY A 215 9.31 -4.43 -2.75
N GLU A 216 9.84 -5.26 -3.66
CA GLU A 216 9.05 -6.30 -4.33
C GLU A 216 8.70 -7.44 -3.37
N HIS A 217 9.58 -7.82 -2.44
CA HIS A 217 9.30 -8.81 -1.40
C HIS A 217 8.25 -8.30 -0.42
N LYS A 218 8.38 -7.05 0.06
CA LYS A 218 7.41 -6.38 0.91
C LYS A 218 6.04 -6.33 0.23
N LYS A 219 5.97 -5.69 -0.94
CA LYS A 219 4.69 -5.47 -1.64
C LYS A 219 4.11 -6.76 -2.21
N GLY A 220 4.95 -7.73 -2.58
CA GLY A 220 4.50 -9.06 -2.99
C GLY A 220 3.76 -9.79 -1.86
N THR A 221 4.29 -9.77 -0.64
CA THR A 221 3.62 -10.33 0.53
C THR A 221 2.31 -9.60 0.85
N LEU A 222 2.33 -8.24 0.88
CA LEU A 222 1.11 -7.44 1.10
C LEU A 222 0.06 -7.65 0.02
N THR A 223 0.45 -7.82 -1.23
CA THR A 223 -0.44 -8.13 -2.35
C THR A 223 -1.30 -9.37 -2.06
N LEU A 224 -0.68 -10.44 -1.56
CA LEU A 224 -1.39 -11.68 -1.18
C LEU A 224 -2.24 -11.48 0.08
N ALA A 225 -1.73 -10.76 1.08
CA ALA A 225 -2.47 -10.46 2.31
C ALA A 225 -3.73 -9.64 2.03
N TRP A 226 -3.65 -8.62 1.15
CA TRP A 226 -4.81 -7.86 0.71
C TRP A 226 -5.82 -8.70 -0.07
N GLY A 227 -5.34 -9.64 -0.91
CA GLY A 227 -6.23 -10.59 -1.59
C GLY A 227 -7.00 -11.46 -0.61
N CYS A 228 -6.32 -11.99 0.41
CA CYS A 228 -6.96 -12.74 1.49
C CYS A 228 -7.96 -11.88 2.28
N ALA A 229 -7.60 -10.64 2.63
CA ALA A 229 -8.46 -9.69 3.33
C ALA A 229 -9.75 -9.41 2.53
N ASN A 230 -9.61 -9.12 1.25
CA ASN A 230 -10.75 -8.81 0.39
C ASN A 230 -11.75 -9.97 0.33
N ARG A 231 -11.28 -11.22 0.16
CA ARG A 231 -12.14 -12.42 0.16
C ARG A 231 -12.86 -12.65 1.50
N ASN A 232 -12.33 -12.11 2.60
CA ASN A 232 -12.79 -12.38 3.96
C ASN A 232 -13.47 -11.17 4.63
N GLY A 233 -14.06 -10.27 3.86
CA GLY A 233 -14.93 -9.21 4.37
C GLY A 233 -14.21 -7.93 4.80
N PHE A 234 -12.96 -7.73 4.37
CA PHE A 234 -12.21 -6.51 4.61
C PHE A 234 -12.00 -5.69 3.34
N ALA A 235 -12.04 -4.38 3.46
CA ALA A 235 -11.51 -3.47 2.45
C ALA A 235 -9.98 -3.39 2.59
N SER A 236 -9.27 -3.58 1.47
CA SER A 236 -7.82 -3.56 1.41
C SER A 236 -7.31 -2.13 1.20
N CYS A 237 -6.45 -1.65 2.09
CA CYS A 237 -6.08 -0.24 2.14
C CYS A 237 -4.56 -0.05 1.95
N HIS A 238 -4.18 0.54 0.79
CA HIS A 238 -2.87 1.16 0.59
C HIS A 238 -3.00 2.65 0.89
N ALA A 239 -3.03 2.98 2.18
CA ALA A 239 -3.47 4.28 2.68
C ALA A 239 -2.82 4.61 4.03
N GLY A 240 -3.07 5.81 4.53
CA GLY A 240 -2.80 6.17 5.92
C GLY A 240 -4.09 6.20 6.73
N GLN A 241 -4.02 5.85 8.01
CA GLN A 241 -5.16 5.98 8.91
C GLN A 241 -4.76 6.51 10.27
N LYS A 242 -5.55 7.46 10.77
CA LYS A 242 -5.38 8.02 12.11
C LYS A 242 -6.70 8.27 12.80
N ARG A 243 -6.65 8.29 14.13
CA ARG A 243 -7.76 8.63 15.00
C ARG A 243 -7.45 9.93 15.72
N TYR A 244 -8.41 10.83 15.71
CA TYR A 244 -8.44 12.04 16.53
C TYR A 244 -9.33 11.79 17.75
N THR A 245 -8.84 12.10 18.94
CA THR A 245 -9.67 12.19 20.13
C THR A 245 -9.92 13.67 20.42
N LEU A 246 -11.18 14.08 20.34
CA LEU A 246 -11.61 15.44 20.55
C LEU A 246 -11.69 15.76 22.05
N LYS A 247 -11.73 17.05 22.41
CA LYS A 247 -11.80 17.51 23.80
C LYS A 247 -13.03 17.02 24.57
N ASP A 248 -14.11 16.72 23.86
CA ASP A 248 -15.35 16.15 24.41
C ASP A 248 -15.32 14.60 24.54
N GLY A 249 -14.20 13.98 24.23
CA GLY A 249 -13.99 12.54 24.28
C GLY A 249 -14.46 11.75 23.06
N ARG A 250 -15.07 12.41 22.07
CA ARG A 250 -15.42 11.73 20.80
C ARG A 250 -14.16 11.37 20.03
N ASN A 251 -14.23 10.22 19.36
CA ASN A 251 -13.20 9.78 18.43
C ASN A 251 -13.64 10.01 16.98
N PHE A 252 -12.69 10.41 16.14
CA PHE A 252 -12.89 10.54 14.71
C PHE A 252 -11.76 9.80 13.99
N VAL A 253 -12.09 8.75 13.24
CA VAL A 253 -11.13 7.92 12.49
C VAL A 253 -11.16 8.30 11.02
N ALA A 254 -10.02 8.73 10.51
CA ALA A 254 -9.83 9.20 9.14
C ALA A 254 -8.91 8.26 8.34
N GLY A 255 -9.41 7.73 7.21
CA GLY A 255 -8.62 7.00 6.21
C GLY A 255 -8.20 7.94 5.08
N VAL A 256 -6.89 8.00 4.77
CA VAL A 256 -6.29 8.95 3.81
C VAL A 256 -5.63 8.17 2.68
N PHE A 257 -6.23 8.16 1.50
CA PHE A 257 -5.82 7.36 0.36
C PHE A 257 -5.11 8.19 -0.70
N GLY A 258 -3.90 7.80 -1.07
CA GLY A 258 -3.10 8.49 -2.10
C GLY A 258 -1.79 7.78 -2.37
N LEU A 259 -1.23 7.97 -3.57
CA LEU A 259 0.07 7.41 -3.94
C LEU A 259 1.23 8.04 -3.17
N SER A 260 2.39 7.41 -3.24
CA SER A 260 3.65 7.99 -2.71
C SER A 260 3.87 9.40 -3.28
N GLY A 261 4.18 10.35 -2.40
CA GLY A 261 4.36 11.76 -2.77
C GLY A 261 3.07 12.55 -2.95
N SER A 262 1.89 11.98 -2.66
CA SER A 262 0.62 12.73 -2.65
C SER A 262 0.38 13.56 -1.39
N GLY A 263 1.21 13.41 -0.36
CA GLY A 263 1.01 14.02 0.96
C GLY A 263 0.36 13.09 2.00
N LYS A 264 0.13 11.83 1.66
CA LYS A 264 -0.47 10.80 2.54
C LYS A 264 0.18 10.76 3.93
N SER A 265 1.51 10.52 4.00
CA SER A 265 2.25 10.42 5.27
C SER A 265 2.22 11.74 6.05
N THR A 266 2.33 12.88 5.35
CA THR A 266 2.22 14.21 5.99
C THR A 266 0.87 14.38 6.69
N LEU A 267 -0.23 14.02 6.04
CA LEU A 267 -1.58 14.14 6.62
C LEU A 267 -1.78 13.11 7.75
N THR A 268 -1.27 11.89 7.59
CA THR A 268 -1.41 10.83 8.59
C THR A 268 -0.67 11.15 9.88
N HIS A 269 0.57 11.66 9.79
CA HIS A 269 1.41 11.94 10.96
C HIS A 269 1.28 13.37 11.52
N ALA A 270 0.47 14.24 10.90
CA ALA A 270 0.23 15.59 11.41
C ALA A 270 -0.36 15.56 12.83
N LYS A 271 0.27 16.27 13.77
CA LYS A 271 -0.14 16.36 15.18
C LYS A 271 -1.07 17.54 15.47
N HIS A 272 -1.36 18.39 14.45
CA HIS A 272 -2.28 19.52 14.53
C HIS A 272 -1.99 20.45 15.72
N ASP A 273 -0.71 20.77 15.96
CA ASP A 273 -0.21 21.63 17.03
C ASP A 273 -0.75 21.25 18.43
N GLY A 274 -1.03 19.97 18.64
CA GLY A 274 -1.56 19.44 19.91
C GLY A 274 -3.04 19.73 20.16
N LYS A 275 -3.78 20.17 19.14
CA LYS A 275 -5.21 20.43 19.23
C LYS A 275 -6.02 19.19 19.59
N TYR A 276 -5.55 18.02 19.15
CA TYR A 276 -6.15 16.72 19.40
C TYR A 276 -5.12 15.75 19.99
N GLU A 277 -5.59 14.76 20.73
CA GLU A 277 -4.83 13.54 20.92
C GLU A 277 -4.95 12.72 19.64
N VAL A 278 -3.82 12.52 18.94
CA VAL A 278 -3.80 11.78 17.67
C VAL A 278 -3.15 10.44 17.88
N MET A 279 -3.82 9.36 17.44
CA MET A 279 -3.25 8.03 17.32
C MET A 279 -3.15 7.64 15.85
N VAL A 280 -2.06 7.00 15.45
CA VAL A 280 -1.80 6.53 14.08
C VAL A 280 -1.94 5.01 14.04
N LEU A 281 -2.70 4.48 13.07
CA LEU A 281 -2.71 3.05 12.79
C LEU A 281 -1.48 2.66 11.97
N HIS A 282 -1.40 3.15 10.76
CA HIS A 282 -0.28 3.03 9.85
C HIS A 282 -0.40 4.08 8.72
N ASP A 283 0.65 4.27 7.90
CA ASP A 283 0.62 5.20 6.78
C ASP A 283 0.79 4.52 5.40
N ASP A 284 0.80 3.17 5.36
CA ASP A 284 1.01 2.42 4.11
C ASP A 284 0.06 1.24 3.93
N ALA A 285 -0.09 0.33 4.93
CA ALA A 285 -0.84 -0.90 4.75
C ALA A 285 -1.70 -1.26 5.97
N PHE A 286 -2.99 -1.37 5.76
CA PHE A 286 -3.97 -1.83 6.74
C PHE A 286 -5.22 -2.40 6.05
N VAL A 287 -6.15 -2.91 6.84
CA VAL A 287 -7.45 -3.40 6.39
C VAL A 287 -8.56 -2.78 7.23
N ILE A 288 -9.74 -2.57 6.63
CA ILE A 288 -10.96 -2.11 7.31
C ILE A 288 -11.99 -3.24 7.23
N SER A 289 -12.51 -3.67 8.37
CA SER A 289 -13.63 -4.60 8.43
C SER A 289 -14.90 -3.92 7.90
N VAL A 290 -15.53 -4.53 6.90
CA VAL A 290 -16.80 -4.02 6.37
C VAL A 290 -17.95 -4.30 7.35
N GLU A 291 -17.80 -5.32 8.21
CA GLU A 291 -18.81 -5.71 9.18
C GLU A 291 -19.02 -4.67 10.28
N ASP A 292 -17.93 -4.10 10.84
CA ASP A 292 -17.98 -3.19 11.99
C ASP A 292 -17.22 -1.87 11.80
N GLY A 293 -16.46 -1.71 10.71
CA GLY A 293 -15.66 -0.53 10.41
C GLY A 293 -14.34 -0.42 11.20
N SER A 294 -14.01 -1.40 12.03
CA SER A 294 -12.71 -1.48 12.71
C SER A 294 -11.55 -1.66 11.74
N SER A 295 -10.33 -1.38 12.18
CA SER A 295 -9.16 -1.45 11.28
C SER A 295 -7.96 -2.09 11.95
N VAL A 296 -7.21 -2.90 11.18
CA VAL A 296 -6.00 -3.60 11.65
C VAL A 296 -4.82 -3.22 10.76
N ALA A 297 -3.70 -2.80 11.37
CA ALA A 297 -2.44 -2.56 10.67
C ALA A 297 -1.83 -3.88 10.20
N LEU A 298 -1.25 -3.91 8.99
CA LEU A 298 -0.65 -5.11 8.44
C LEU A 298 0.84 -5.25 8.76
N GLU A 299 1.50 -4.19 9.14
CA GLU A 299 2.95 -4.14 9.35
C GLU A 299 3.32 -3.17 10.49
N PRO A 300 4.39 -3.47 11.29
CA PRO A 300 4.81 -2.61 12.38
C PRO A 300 5.74 -1.46 11.97
N SER A 301 6.60 -1.67 10.97
CA SER A 301 7.66 -0.75 10.59
C SER A 301 7.31 0.06 9.35
N TYR A 302 8.13 1.06 9.05
CA TYR A 302 7.94 1.96 7.91
C TYR A 302 9.05 1.73 6.88
N PHE A 303 8.67 1.61 5.61
CA PHE A 303 9.62 1.50 4.50
C PHE A 303 9.58 2.77 3.66
N ASP A 304 10.63 3.58 3.75
CA ASP A 304 10.63 4.95 3.29
C ASP A 304 11.80 5.25 2.34
N LYS A 305 11.69 6.37 1.63
CA LYS A 305 12.77 6.93 0.81
C LYS A 305 13.72 7.69 1.72
N THR A 306 15.01 7.61 1.42
CA THR A 306 16.03 8.34 2.22
C THR A 306 16.37 9.71 1.69
N GLN A 307 15.95 10.04 0.47
CA GLN A 307 16.37 11.25 -0.26
C GLN A 307 16.01 12.58 0.43
N ASP A 308 14.97 12.56 1.27
CA ASP A 308 14.50 13.75 1.99
C ASP A 308 15.05 13.84 3.43
N TYR A 309 15.99 12.97 3.79
CA TYR A 309 16.53 12.86 5.16
C TYR A 309 18.05 13.08 5.17
N PRO A 310 18.54 14.34 5.15
CA PRO A 310 19.97 14.62 5.22
C PRO A 310 20.59 14.09 6.51
N ALA A 311 21.89 13.88 6.51
CA ALA A 311 22.61 13.45 7.71
C ALA A 311 22.35 14.44 8.87
N GLY A 312 22.03 13.89 10.05
CA GLY A 312 21.65 14.68 11.22
C GLY A 312 20.18 15.04 11.34
N CYS A 313 19.33 14.64 10.39
CA CYS A 313 17.88 14.70 10.57
C CYS A 313 17.46 13.82 11.76
N ASP A 314 16.58 14.33 12.63
CA ASP A 314 16.14 13.64 13.85
C ASP A 314 15.52 12.27 13.57
N ASP A 315 14.86 12.11 12.41
CA ASP A 315 14.26 10.86 11.99
C ASP A 315 15.27 9.76 11.68
N ASN A 316 16.51 10.11 11.35
CA ASN A 316 17.56 9.15 11.01
C ASN A 316 17.96 8.24 12.18
N LYS A 317 17.70 8.65 13.43
CA LYS A 317 17.93 7.79 14.60
C LYS A 317 17.08 6.52 14.60
N TYR A 318 15.93 6.53 13.89
CA TYR A 318 15.02 5.40 13.83
C TYR A 318 15.31 4.42 12.68
N LEU A 319 16.35 4.68 11.88
CA LEU A 319 16.78 3.77 10.82
C LEU A 319 17.30 2.46 11.42
N ILE A 320 16.88 1.34 10.84
CA ILE A 320 17.39 0.00 11.20
C ILE A 320 18.24 -0.54 10.06
N THR A 321 17.79 -0.38 8.82
CA THR A 321 18.50 -0.75 7.61
C THR A 321 18.36 0.33 6.57
N ALA A 322 19.34 0.43 5.68
CA ALA A 322 19.25 1.23 4.46
C ALA A 322 19.63 0.39 3.23
N GLN A 323 19.07 0.75 2.09
CA GLN A 323 19.35 0.14 0.80
C GLN A 323 19.73 1.20 -0.22
N ASN A 324 20.71 0.87 -1.06
CA ASN A 324 21.11 1.72 -2.19
C ASN A 324 21.46 3.16 -1.81
N CYS A 325 21.96 3.36 -0.58
CA CYS A 325 22.51 4.61 -0.08
C CYS A 325 24.02 4.65 -0.22
N GLY A 326 24.60 5.83 -0.07
CA GLY A 326 26.03 6.00 0.16
C GLY A 326 26.41 5.75 1.62
N VAL A 327 27.70 5.48 1.84
CA VAL A 327 28.33 5.48 3.16
C VAL A 327 29.62 6.27 3.08
N THR A 328 29.94 6.99 4.13
CA THR A 328 31.20 7.74 4.24
C THR A 328 31.71 7.70 5.68
N ILE A 329 32.88 8.29 5.91
CA ILE A 329 33.46 8.44 7.25
C ILE A 329 33.18 9.87 7.73
N ASP A 330 32.59 9.99 8.92
CA ASP A 330 32.35 11.30 9.56
C ASP A 330 33.64 11.91 10.19
N ASP A 331 33.52 13.09 10.75
CA ASP A 331 34.63 13.82 11.40
C ASP A 331 35.20 13.13 12.65
N LYS A 332 34.50 12.09 13.16
CA LYS A 332 34.91 11.24 14.29
C LYS A 332 35.51 9.91 13.86
N GLY A 333 35.56 9.65 12.54
CA GLY A 333 36.05 8.40 11.98
C GLY A 333 35.02 7.29 11.91
N ASN A 334 33.73 7.57 12.10
CA ASN A 334 32.67 6.58 12.05
C ASN A 334 32.09 6.41 10.64
N LYS A 335 31.79 5.17 10.27
CA LYS A 335 31.03 4.85 9.05
C LYS A 335 29.57 5.28 9.23
N THR A 336 29.15 6.29 8.48
CA THR A 336 27.79 6.86 8.54
C THR A 336 27.12 6.83 7.18
N LEU A 337 25.78 6.77 7.18
CA LEU A 337 24.98 6.78 5.95
C LEU A 337 24.95 8.18 5.33
N VAL A 338 25.09 8.25 4.02
CA VAL A 338 24.71 9.41 3.21
C VAL A 338 23.25 9.21 2.82
N THR A 339 22.34 9.58 3.72
CA THR A 339 20.90 9.31 3.58
C THR A 339 20.24 10.18 2.53
N GLU A 340 20.61 11.47 2.44
CA GLU A 340 20.19 12.34 1.35
C GLU A 340 20.68 11.75 0.03
N ASP A 341 19.76 11.54 -0.90
CA ASP A 341 20.12 10.93 -2.16
C ASP A 341 20.72 11.95 -3.12
N ILE A 342 22.03 12.00 -3.14
CA ILE A 342 22.82 12.84 -4.06
C ILE A 342 23.14 12.13 -5.38
N ARG A 343 22.64 10.92 -5.61
CA ARG A 343 22.91 10.12 -6.80
C ARG A 343 21.73 10.08 -7.77
N ASN A 344 20.65 9.39 -7.40
CA ASN A 344 19.57 9.07 -8.36
C ASN A 344 18.20 8.72 -7.75
N GLY A 345 17.94 9.07 -6.48
CA GLY A 345 16.64 8.79 -5.85
C GLY A 345 16.38 7.33 -5.45
N ASN A 346 17.43 6.50 -5.35
CA ASN A 346 17.31 5.07 -5.10
C ASN A 346 17.39 4.65 -3.63
N GLY A 347 17.76 5.54 -2.72
CA GLY A 347 17.88 5.22 -1.31
C GLY A 347 16.54 4.82 -0.68
N ARG A 348 16.54 3.73 0.07
CA ARG A 348 15.40 3.25 0.87
C ARG A 348 15.88 2.87 2.25
N ALA A 349 14.98 2.94 3.22
CA ALA A 349 15.27 2.52 4.59
C ALA A 349 14.07 1.88 5.25
N ILE A 350 14.33 0.97 6.19
CA ILE A 350 13.34 0.55 7.17
C ILE A 350 13.54 1.40 8.42
N LYS A 351 12.49 2.12 8.80
CA LYS A 351 12.38 2.84 10.06
C LYS A 351 11.61 2.02 11.09
N SER A 352 12.10 2.03 12.31
CA SER A 352 11.50 1.34 13.44
C SER A 352 10.08 1.82 13.73
N LYS A 353 9.22 0.92 14.23
CA LYS A 353 7.92 1.27 14.84
C LYS A 353 8.02 2.33 15.94
N LEU A 354 9.19 2.49 16.55
CA LEU A 354 9.45 3.49 17.59
C LEU A 354 9.46 4.94 17.06
N TRP A 355 9.53 5.14 15.75
CA TRP A 355 9.40 6.45 15.12
C TRP A 355 8.03 7.09 15.42
N THR A 356 6.97 6.29 15.49
CA THR A 356 5.62 6.77 15.78
C THR A 356 5.21 6.35 17.19
N THR A 357 5.48 7.22 18.16
CA THR A 357 5.23 6.96 19.58
C THR A 357 3.74 6.85 19.95
N ASN A 358 2.86 7.42 19.11
CA ASN A 358 1.40 7.43 19.24
C ASN A 358 0.74 6.46 18.23
N ARG A 359 1.28 5.25 18.12
CA ARG A 359 0.78 4.21 17.22
C ARG A 359 -0.08 3.20 17.97
N LEU A 360 -1.11 2.68 17.30
CA LEU A 360 -1.88 1.50 17.69
C LEU A 360 -1.92 0.51 16.54
N ASP A 361 -1.93 -0.77 16.84
CA ASP A 361 -1.98 -1.85 15.86
C ASP A 361 -3.40 -2.13 15.37
N LYS A 362 -4.41 -1.66 16.12
CA LYS A 362 -5.83 -1.76 15.81
C LYS A 362 -6.58 -0.50 16.21
N PHE A 363 -7.58 -0.14 15.44
CA PHE A 363 -8.64 0.80 15.84
C PHE A 363 -9.94 0.03 15.99
N GLU A 364 -10.44 -0.05 17.24
CA GLU A 364 -11.79 -0.57 17.54
C GLU A 364 -12.88 0.38 17.07
N ASN A 365 -12.58 1.70 17.06
CA ASN A 365 -13.51 2.70 16.59
C ASN A 365 -13.70 2.55 15.08
N PRO A 366 -14.95 2.54 14.60
CA PRO A 366 -15.21 2.47 13.17
C PRO A 366 -14.65 3.69 12.43
N VAL A 367 -14.25 3.49 11.17
CA VAL A 367 -13.84 4.59 10.30
C VAL A 367 -15.01 5.57 10.13
N ASN A 368 -14.76 6.88 10.32
CA ASN A 368 -15.74 7.95 10.17
C ASN A 368 -15.71 8.59 8.79
N ALA A 369 -14.49 8.75 8.24
CA ALA A 369 -14.33 9.39 6.94
C ALA A 369 -13.21 8.80 6.11
N ILE A 370 -13.41 8.78 4.80
CA ILE A 370 -12.42 8.42 3.79
C ILE A 370 -12.11 9.66 2.96
N PHE A 371 -10.81 9.94 2.81
CA PHE A 371 -10.27 11.05 2.05
C PHE A 371 -9.52 10.52 0.83
N TRP A 372 -10.07 10.74 -0.38
CA TRP A 372 -9.37 10.49 -1.64
C TRP A 372 -8.43 11.65 -1.94
N ILE A 373 -7.11 11.45 -1.78
CA ILE A 373 -6.13 12.48 -2.14
C ILE A 373 -5.90 12.44 -3.64
N MET A 374 -6.19 13.55 -4.30
CA MET A 374 -5.99 13.72 -5.73
C MET A 374 -5.00 14.85 -6.02
N LYS A 375 -4.32 14.79 -7.16
CA LYS A 375 -3.52 15.87 -7.73
C LYS A 375 -4.11 16.24 -9.09
N ASP A 376 -5.34 16.76 -9.07
CA ASP A 376 -6.11 17.11 -10.25
C ASP A 376 -6.40 18.61 -10.22
N GLU A 377 -5.83 19.36 -11.16
CA GLU A 377 -5.91 20.83 -11.22
C GLU A 377 -7.33 21.36 -11.45
N THR A 378 -8.27 20.49 -11.83
CA THR A 378 -9.67 20.86 -12.04
C THR A 378 -10.51 20.77 -10.76
N LEU A 379 -9.98 20.15 -9.70
CA LEU A 379 -10.70 20.00 -8.43
C LEU A 379 -10.27 21.07 -7.43
N PRO A 380 -11.23 21.72 -6.73
CA PRO A 380 -10.92 22.64 -5.65
C PRO A 380 -10.24 21.91 -4.47
N PRO A 381 -9.74 22.63 -3.45
CA PRO A 381 -9.03 22.02 -2.32
C PRO A 381 -9.79 20.91 -1.62
N VAL A 382 -11.13 21.03 -1.51
CA VAL A 382 -11.97 20.01 -0.87
C VAL A 382 -13.36 19.92 -1.51
N LEU A 383 -13.82 18.68 -1.64
CA LEU A 383 -15.20 18.33 -2.00
C LEU A 383 -15.72 17.26 -1.05
N LYS A 384 -17.00 17.34 -0.67
CA LYS A 384 -17.73 16.26 0.01
C LYS A 384 -18.56 15.51 -1.02
N LEU A 385 -18.49 14.18 -1.00
CA LEU A 385 -19.30 13.32 -1.85
C LEU A 385 -20.52 12.85 -1.04
N THR A 386 -21.71 13.13 -1.56
CA THR A 386 -22.99 12.85 -0.87
C THR A 386 -23.74 11.65 -1.44
N ASP A 387 -23.29 11.15 -2.59
CA ASP A 387 -23.83 9.93 -3.21
C ASP A 387 -22.82 8.79 -3.03
N ASN A 388 -23.25 7.67 -2.45
CA ASN A 388 -22.39 6.55 -2.09
C ASN A 388 -21.80 5.83 -3.32
N ILE A 389 -22.55 5.77 -4.41
CA ILE A 389 -22.09 5.19 -5.68
C ILE A 389 -21.00 6.08 -6.26
N LEU A 390 -21.22 7.40 -6.29
CA LEU A 390 -20.22 8.36 -6.77
C LEU A 390 -18.98 8.35 -5.86
N ALA A 391 -19.14 8.24 -4.54
CA ALA A 391 -18.02 8.14 -3.59
C ALA A 391 -17.11 6.95 -3.89
N ALA A 392 -17.68 5.76 -4.08
CA ALA A 392 -16.93 4.56 -4.47
C ALA A 392 -16.31 4.69 -5.88
N THR A 393 -17.05 5.30 -6.82
CA THR A 393 -16.59 5.51 -8.20
C THR A 393 -15.42 6.49 -8.28
N MET A 394 -15.42 7.56 -7.47
CA MET A 394 -14.31 8.51 -7.41
C MET A 394 -13.04 7.88 -6.82
N GLY A 395 -13.19 6.95 -5.88
CA GLY A 395 -12.07 6.11 -5.43
C GLY A 395 -11.55 5.16 -6.52
N ALA A 396 -12.44 4.49 -7.26
CA ALA A 396 -12.09 3.62 -8.39
C ALA A 396 -11.47 4.39 -9.56
N THR A 397 -11.69 5.69 -9.65
CA THR A 397 -11.13 6.57 -10.67
C THR A 397 -10.21 7.65 -10.06
N LEU A 398 -9.53 7.34 -8.97
CA LEU A 398 -8.66 8.29 -8.27
C LEU A 398 -7.57 8.80 -9.22
N ALA A 399 -7.59 10.13 -9.48
CA ALA A 399 -6.66 10.79 -10.40
C ALA A 399 -5.51 11.41 -9.62
N THR A 400 -4.28 11.06 -9.99
CA THR A 400 -3.07 11.52 -9.31
C THR A 400 -1.87 11.54 -10.28
N LYS A 401 -0.77 12.12 -9.85
CA LYS A 401 0.49 12.02 -10.60
C LYS A 401 1.16 10.67 -10.31
N ARG A 402 1.93 10.17 -11.28
CA ARG A 402 2.72 8.94 -11.13
C ARG A 402 3.65 9.02 -9.93
N SER A 403 3.87 7.89 -9.31
CA SER A 403 4.83 7.77 -8.21
C SER A 403 6.25 7.60 -8.76
N SER A 404 7.23 8.31 -8.20
CA SER A 404 8.65 8.04 -8.43
C SER A 404 9.12 6.68 -7.87
N ALA A 405 8.23 5.90 -7.24
CA ALA A 405 8.47 4.54 -6.78
C ALA A 405 8.17 3.48 -7.88
N GLU A 406 7.91 3.89 -9.12
CA GLU A 406 7.69 3.00 -10.26
C GLU A 406 8.86 3.04 -11.24
N ARG A 407 9.27 1.87 -11.73
CA ARG A 407 10.14 1.74 -12.90
C ARG A 407 9.26 1.81 -14.14
N LEU A 408 9.29 2.97 -14.81
CA LEU A 408 8.47 3.23 -15.99
C LEU A 408 9.05 2.57 -17.23
N LEU A 409 8.18 2.21 -18.17
CA LEU A 409 8.59 1.80 -19.50
C LEU A 409 9.17 2.99 -20.26
N GLN A 410 10.04 2.71 -21.23
CA GLN A 410 10.62 3.75 -22.09
C GLN A 410 9.51 4.50 -22.85
N GLY A 411 9.55 5.84 -22.82
CA GLY A 411 8.57 6.70 -23.48
C GLY A 411 7.33 7.05 -22.65
N VAL A 412 7.21 6.57 -21.41
CA VAL A 412 6.13 6.95 -20.49
C VAL A 412 6.50 8.26 -19.80
N ASP A 413 5.61 9.26 -19.87
CA ASP A 413 5.76 10.54 -19.19
C ASP A 413 5.62 10.36 -17.65
N PRO A 414 6.66 10.64 -16.86
CA PRO A 414 6.62 10.52 -15.40
C PRO A 414 5.70 11.53 -14.73
N ASP A 415 5.42 12.66 -15.37
CA ASP A 415 4.58 13.74 -14.85
C ASP A 415 3.12 13.65 -15.28
N ALA A 416 2.78 12.66 -16.11
CA ALA A 416 1.41 12.47 -16.56
C ALA A 416 0.45 12.21 -15.40
N LEU A 417 -0.73 12.83 -15.46
CA LEU A 417 -1.84 12.48 -14.60
C LEU A 417 -2.36 11.10 -14.98
N VAL A 418 -2.52 10.23 -13.99
CA VAL A 418 -2.99 8.86 -14.17
C VAL A 418 -4.15 8.57 -13.23
N ILE A 419 -4.99 7.63 -13.62
CA ILE A 419 -6.01 7.05 -12.74
C ILE A 419 -5.40 5.79 -12.10
N GLU A 420 -5.28 5.82 -10.76
CA GLU A 420 -4.84 4.67 -9.97
C GLU A 420 -5.94 4.31 -8.97
N PRO A 421 -6.72 3.28 -9.23
CA PRO A 421 -7.86 2.90 -8.41
C PRO A 421 -7.49 2.72 -6.93
N TYR A 422 -8.20 3.44 -6.05
CA TYR A 422 -8.01 3.40 -4.59
C TYR A 422 -6.56 3.65 -4.13
N ALA A 423 -5.75 4.30 -4.98
CA ALA A 423 -4.30 4.47 -4.81
C ALA A 423 -3.56 3.13 -4.56
N ASN A 424 -4.10 1.99 -5.03
CA ASN A 424 -3.53 0.66 -4.81
C ASN A 424 -3.09 -0.03 -6.12
N PRO A 425 -1.85 0.19 -6.57
CA PRO A 425 -1.30 -0.47 -7.76
C PRO A 425 -0.91 -1.94 -7.53
N PHE A 426 -1.16 -2.48 -6.35
CA PHE A 426 -0.74 -3.84 -5.94
C PHE A 426 -1.89 -4.84 -5.96
N ARG A 427 -3.09 -4.44 -6.36
CA ARG A 427 -4.28 -5.29 -6.40
C ARG A 427 -4.08 -6.50 -7.33
N THR A 428 -4.52 -7.67 -6.89
CA THR A 428 -4.49 -8.94 -7.66
C THR A 428 -5.86 -9.53 -7.91
N TYR A 429 -6.90 -8.95 -7.37
CA TYR A 429 -8.32 -9.31 -7.54
C TYR A 429 -9.04 -8.27 -8.41
N PRO A 430 -10.26 -8.52 -8.91
CA PRO A 430 -11.02 -7.58 -9.73
C PRO A 430 -11.24 -6.23 -9.06
N LEU A 431 -11.23 -5.16 -9.85
CA LEU A 431 -11.46 -3.79 -9.35
C LEU A 431 -12.87 -3.65 -8.72
N SER A 432 -13.84 -4.39 -9.25
CA SER A 432 -15.20 -4.45 -8.70
C SER A 432 -15.24 -4.88 -7.23
N ASP A 433 -14.29 -5.69 -6.77
CA ASP A 433 -14.28 -6.18 -5.40
C ASP A 433 -13.95 -5.06 -4.41
N ASP A 434 -12.95 -4.21 -4.71
CA ASP A 434 -12.69 -3.00 -3.92
C ASP A 434 -13.88 -2.04 -4.00
N TYR A 435 -14.43 -1.81 -5.19
CA TYR A 435 -15.58 -0.94 -5.38
C TYR A 435 -16.75 -1.35 -4.47
N LEU A 436 -17.10 -2.62 -4.44
CA LEU A 436 -18.19 -3.14 -3.60
C LEU A 436 -17.90 -2.97 -2.11
N LYS A 437 -16.65 -3.20 -1.66
CA LYS A 437 -16.25 -3.02 -0.25
C LYS A 437 -16.36 -1.56 0.19
N PHE A 438 -15.85 -0.61 -0.60
CA PHE A 438 -15.95 0.81 -0.28
C PHE A 438 -17.39 1.31 -0.36
N LYS A 439 -18.16 0.91 -1.37
CA LYS A 439 -19.58 1.23 -1.45
C LYS A 439 -20.33 0.74 -0.21
N GLU A 440 -20.08 -0.49 0.23
CA GLU A 440 -20.69 -1.07 1.42
C GLU A 440 -20.35 -0.28 2.70
N LEU A 441 -19.10 0.19 2.85
CA LEU A 441 -18.71 1.07 3.97
C LEU A 441 -19.51 2.38 3.95
N PHE A 442 -19.67 3.02 2.79
CA PHE A 442 -20.45 4.25 2.66
C PHE A 442 -21.94 4.03 2.94
N GLU A 443 -22.54 2.97 2.43
CA GLU A 443 -23.97 2.68 2.58
C GLU A 443 -24.34 2.17 3.96
N LYS A 444 -23.61 1.18 4.49
CA LYS A 444 -23.99 0.48 5.72
C LYS A 444 -23.40 1.09 6.98
N ARG A 445 -22.26 1.77 6.87
CA ARG A 445 -21.54 2.36 8.00
C ARG A 445 -21.62 3.87 8.05
N ALA A 446 -22.32 4.48 7.08
CA ALA A 446 -22.43 5.93 6.94
C ALA A 446 -21.07 6.65 7.00
N VAL A 447 -20.03 6.01 6.44
CA VAL A 447 -18.70 6.61 6.32
C VAL A 447 -18.79 7.80 5.38
N GLU A 448 -18.36 8.97 5.84
CA GLU A 448 -18.32 10.15 4.99
C GLU A 448 -17.19 10.06 3.96
N CYS A 449 -17.37 10.66 2.79
CA CYS A 449 -16.36 10.62 1.74
C CYS A 449 -16.02 12.03 1.26
N TYR A 450 -14.72 12.27 1.15
CA TYR A 450 -14.18 13.55 0.71
C TYR A 450 -13.11 13.37 -0.36
N ILE A 451 -12.99 14.35 -1.26
CA ILE A 451 -11.83 14.51 -2.13
C ILE A 451 -11.00 15.66 -1.56
N ILE A 452 -9.70 15.42 -1.43
CA ILE A 452 -8.71 16.45 -1.05
C ILE A 452 -7.72 16.62 -2.19
N ASN A 453 -7.65 17.82 -2.75
CA ASN A 453 -6.64 18.17 -3.73
C ASN A 453 -5.39 18.71 -3.03
N THR A 454 -4.29 17.96 -3.07
CA THR A 454 -2.99 18.34 -2.48
C THR A 454 -2.00 18.88 -3.53
N GLY A 455 -2.42 19.06 -4.74
CA GLY A 455 -1.61 19.56 -5.84
C GLY A 455 -1.80 21.07 -6.05
N SER A 456 -2.29 21.41 -7.23
CA SER A 456 -2.63 22.76 -7.65
C SER A 456 -4.09 22.82 -8.08
N PHE A 457 -4.69 23.99 -8.00
CA PHE A 457 -5.97 24.29 -8.59
C PHE A 457 -5.78 25.38 -9.64
N MET A 458 -6.07 25.09 -10.89
CA MET A 458 -5.91 26.00 -12.03
C MET A 458 -4.54 26.71 -12.05
N GLY A 459 -3.47 25.92 -11.86
CA GLY A 459 -2.09 26.41 -11.83
C GLY A 459 -1.64 27.04 -10.51
N LYS A 460 -2.53 27.25 -9.54
CA LYS A 460 -2.19 27.78 -8.22
C LYS A 460 -1.98 26.65 -7.23
N LYS A 461 -0.77 26.54 -6.64
CA LYS A 461 -0.43 25.51 -5.64
C LYS A 461 -1.29 25.65 -4.40
N ILE A 462 -1.81 24.55 -3.89
CA ILE A 462 -2.54 24.46 -2.63
C ILE A 462 -1.54 24.24 -1.49
N PRO A 463 -1.40 25.18 -0.53
CA PRO A 463 -0.54 25.04 0.62
C PRO A 463 -0.99 23.89 1.55
N LYS A 464 -0.03 23.22 2.21
CA LYS A 464 -0.36 22.15 3.16
C LYS A 464 -1.20 22.64 4.36
N GLU A 465 -1.01 23.88 4.76
CA GLU A 465 -1.74 24.53 5.86
C GLU A 465 -3.25 24.59 5.57
N ILE A 466 -3.62 24.87 4.32
CA ILE A 466 -5.04 24.83 3.88
C ILE A 466 -5.58 23.39 4.02
N THR A 467 -4.82 22.40 3.55
CA THR A 467 -5.25 21.00 3.64
C THR A 467 -5.42 20.53 5.08
N LEU A 468 -4.50 20.91 5.98
CA LEU A 468 -4.59 20.57 7.40
C LEU A 468 -5.78 21.29 8.07
N GLY A 469 -5.99 22.57 7.77
CA GLY A 469 -7.13 23.33 8.28
C GLY A 469 -8.47 22.73 7.85
N ILE A 470 -8.60 22.30 6.60
CA ILE A 470 -9.79 21.60 6.10
C ILE A 470 -10.08 20.32 6.90
N LEU A 471 -9.04 19.50 7.15
CA LEU A 471 -9.19 18.28 7.96
C LEU A 471 -9.67 18.64 9.38
N GLU A 472 -9.13 19.68 9.99
CA GLU A 472 -9.53 20.14 11.31
C GLU A 472 -10.97 20.61 11.36
N ASP A 473 -11.41 21.38 10.36
CA ASP A 473 -12.80 21.83 10.26
C ASP A 473 -13.78 20.66 10.12
N ILE A 474 -13.42 19.64 9.34
CA ILE A 474 -14.23 18.41 9.21
C ILE A 474 -14.29 17.66 10.53
N VAL A 475 -13.13 17.42 11.18
CA VAL A 475 -13.05 16.71 12.47
C VAL A 475 -13.83 17.42 13.57
N ASP A 476 -13.78 18.76 13.60
CA ASP A 476 -14.51 19.60 14.57
C ASP A 476 -16.01 19.77 14.22
N ASN A 477 -16.46 19.25 13.08
CA ASN A 477 -17.79 19.49 12.52
C ASN A 477 -18.10 21.00 12.29
N LYS A 478 -17.07 21.75 11.87
CA LYS A 478 -17.16 23.18 11.53
C LYS A 478 -17.17 23.45 10.04
N ALA A 479 -16.78 22.43 9.23
CA ALA A 479 -16.78 22.54 7.79
C ALA A 479 -18.20 22.79 7.27
N ASN A 480 -18.37 23.85 6.47
CA ASN A 480 -19.64 24.17 5.84
C ASN A 480 -19.57 23.78 4.36
N PHE A 481 -20.36 22.78 3.99
CA PHE A 481 -20.43 22.29 2.62
C PHE A 481 -21.75 22.68 1.99
N ASP A 482 -21.68 23.49 0.93
CA ASP A 482 -22.82 23.89 0.14
C ASP A 482 -22.86 23.15 -1.21
N SER A 483 -24.01 23.14 -1.87
CA SER A 483 -24.13 22.56 -3.21
C SER A 483 -23.11 23.18 -4.17
N TRP A 484 -22.34 22.34 -4.86
CA TRP A 484 -21.40 22.83 -5.88
C TRP A 484 -22.14 23.01 -7.20
N ASN A 485 -22.81 24.17 -7.36
CA ASN A 485 -23.59 24.50 -8.56
C ASN A 485 -24.49 23.35 -9.04
N GLU A 486 -25.21 22.68 -8.14
CA GLU A 486 -26.07 21.54 -8.42
C GLU A 486 -25.39 20.36 -9.13
N ILE A 487 -24.05 20.26 -9.09
CA ILE A 487 -23.35 19.10 -9.61
C ILE A 487 -23.74 17.87 -8.79
N PHE A 488 -24.22 16.84 -9.47
CA PHE A 488 -24.73 15.64 -8.84
C PHE A 488 -23.74 15.02 -7.85
N GLY A 489 -24.21 14.80 -6.62
CA GLY A 489 -23.48 14.08 -5.58
C GLY A 489 -22.28 14.83 -5.00
N MET A 490 -22.12 16.14 -5.28
CA MET A 490 -20.97 16.93 -4.81
C MET A 490 -21.38 18.18 -4.06
N GLN A 491 -20.72 18.41 -2.94
CA GLN A 491 -20.75 19.64 -2.18
C GLN A 491 -19.33 20.21 -2.04
N ILE A 492 -19.22 21.53 -1.92
CA ILE A 492 -17.95 22.25 -1.81
C ILE A 492 -17.92 23.08 -0.52
N GLN A 493 -16.76 23.09 0.14
CA GLN A 493 -16.40 24.16 1.06
C GLN A 493 -15.55 25.16 0.28
N GLU A 494 -16.05 26.38 0.11
CA GLU A 494 -15.31 27.43 -0.60
C GLU A 494 -14.09 27.87 0.21
N ILE A 495 -12.92 27.78 -0.41
CA ILE A 495 -11.65 28.23 0.17
C ILE A 495 -11.22 29.51 -0.55
N PRO A 496 -11.01 30.63 0.17
CA PRO A 496 -10.62 31.90 -0.44
C PRO A 496 -9.42 31.77 -1.38
N GLY A 497 -9.58 32.23 -2.61
CA GLY A 497 -8.56 32.16 -3.66
C GLY A 497 -8.46 30.83 -4.41
N PHE A 498 -9.38 29.87 -4.12
CA PHE A 498 -9.49 28.57 -4.80
C PHE A 498 -10.95 28.25 -5.15
N VAL A 499 -11.75 29.27 -5.40
CA VAL A 499 -13.17 29.11 -5.72
C VAL A 499 -13.32 28.80 -7.22
N PRO A 500 -13.96 27.65 -7.57
CA PRO A 500 -14.20 27.29 -8.97
C PRO A 500 -15.26 28.20 -9.62
N ASN A 501 -15.00 28.59 -10.87
CA ASN A 501 -15.93 29.37 -11.66
C ASN A 501 -16.35 28.64 -12.94
N LEU A 502 -17.50 27.98 -12.92
CA LEU A 502 -18.04 27.24 -14.06
C LEU A 502 -18.43 28.12 -15.26
N SER A 503 -18.54 29.45 -15.09
CA SER A 503 -18.75 30.38 -16.20
C SER A 503 -17.44 30.67 -16.96
N ASP A 504 -16.28 30.33 -16.40
CA ASP A 504 -15.00 30.35 -17.13
C ASP A 504 -14.94 29.16 -18.07
N LYS A 505 -15.00 29.42 -19.36
CA LYS A 505 -14.98 28.37 -20.40
C LYS A 505 -13.74 27.47 -20.31
N LYS A 506 -12.57 28.02 -19.99
CA LYS A 506 -11.33 27.24 -19.87
C LYS A 506 -11.41 26.26 -18.71
N TYR A 507 -11.91 26.72 -17.58
CA TYR A 507 -12.10 25.84 -16.41
C TYR A 507 -13.17 24.77 -16.68
N PHE A 508 -14.30 25.17 -17.24
CA PHE A 508 -15.38 24.26 -17.60
C PHE A 508 -14.91 23.14 -18.55
N ASP A 509 -14.24 23.52 -19.65
CA ASP A 509 -13.73 22.56 -20.62
C ASP A 509 -12.74 21.59 -19.96
N ALA A 510 -11.85 22.08 -19.09
CA ALA A 510 -10.89 21.27 -18.35
C ALA A 510 -11.58 20.27 -17.42
N LEU A 511 -12.54 20.71 -16.60
CA LEU A 511 -13.29 19.85 -15.68
C LEU A 511 -14.09 18.79 -16.46
N ASN A 512 -14.79 19.19 -17.52
CA ASN A 512 -15.56 18.28 -18.36
C ASN A 512 -14.69 17.21 -19.02
N ASN A 513 -13.51 17.59 -19.54
CA ASN A 513 -12.56 16.64 -20.11
C ASN A 513 -12.07 15.64 -19.05
N ARG A 514 -11.82 16.11 -17.82
CA ARG A 514 -11.37 15.24 -16.73
C ARG A 514 -12.43 14.23 -16.30
N ILE A 515 -13.70 14.60 -16.32
CA ILE A 515 -14.80 13.66 -16.07
C ILE A 515 -14.92 12.67 -17.23
N GLN A 516 -14.75 13.15 -18.47
CA GLN A 516 -14.74 12.27 -19.64
C GLN A 516 -13.60 11.25 -19.59
N ASP A 517 -12.41 11.64 -19.11
CA ASP A 517 -11.28 10.71 -18.89
C ASP A 517 -11.66 9.58 -17.92
N ARG A 518 -12.37 9.90 -16.82
CA ARG A 518 -12.88 8.89 -15.86
C ARG A 518 -13.92 7.96 -16.50
N ILE A 519 -14.83 8.51 -17.28
CA ILE A 519 -15.83 7.72 -18.04
C ILE A 519 -15.12 6.79 -19.03
N ASN A 520 -14.13 7.30 -19.76
CA ASN A 520 -13.35 6.50 -20.72
C ASN A 520 -12.57 5.40 -19.99
N PHE A 521 -12.00 5.70 -18.83
CA PHE A 521 -11.31 4.70 -17.99
C PHE A 521 -12.24 3.54 -17.63
N ILE A 522 -13.46 3.81 -17.15
CA ILE A 522 -14.43 2.75 -16.80
C ILE A 522 -14.78 1.92 -18.03
N LYS A 523 -15.09 2.57 -19.16
CA LYS A 523 -15.41 1.88 -20.41
C LYS A 523 -14.25 1.01 -20.92
N ASN A 524 -13.02 1.49 -20.78
CA ASN A 524 -11.86 0.69 -21.16
C ASN A 524 -11.71 -0.56 -20.28
N LYS A 525 -12.05 -0.48 -18.98
CA LYS A 525 -12.02 -1.65 -18.09
C LYS A 525 -13.03 -2.74 -18.46
N GLU A 526 -14.10 -2.41 -19.17
CA GLU A 526 -15.04 -3.40 -19.71
C GLU A 526 -14.42 -4.25 -20.85
N ILE A 527 -13.38 -3.73 -21.51
CA ILE A 527 -12.74 -4.38 -22.66
C ILE A 527 -11.37 -4.96 -22.30
N GLU A 528 -10.59 -4.19 -21.55
CA GLU A 528 -9.26 -4.61 -21.10
C GLU A 528 -9.33 -5.92 -20.30
N LEU A 529 -8.38 -6.81 -20.50
CA LEU A 529 -8.30 -8.10 -19.83
C LEU A 529 -9.65 -8.85 -19.83
N CYS A 530 -10.36 -8.85 -20.95
CA CYS A 530 -11.68 -9.47 -21.12
C CYS A 530 -12.69 -9.03 -20.04
N GLY A 531 -12.62 -7.77 -19.60
CA GLY A 531 -13.53 -7.21 -18.61
C GLY A 531 -13.27 -7.64 -17.16
N ARG A 532 -12.11 -8.20 -16.85
CA ARG A 532 -11.75 -8.64 -15.49
C ARG A 532 -11.91 -7.53 -14.45
N ASP A 533 -11.53 -6.32 -14.81
CA ASP A 533 -11.59 -5.13 -13.95
C ASP A 533 -12.81 -4.24 -14.23
N ALA A 534 -13.83 -4.76 -14.91
CA ALA A 534 -15.07 -4.03 -15.17
C ALA A 534 -15.76 -3.64 -13.86
N LEU A 535 -16.25 -2.40 -13.82
CA LEU A 535 -17.05 -1.91 -12.70
C LEU A 535 -18.55 -2.16 -12.95
N PRO A 536 -19.38 -2.23 -11.90
CA PRO A 536 -20.83 -2.24 -12.04
C PRO A 536 -21.34 -1.04 -12.85
N LYS A 537 -22.41 -1.22 -13.62
CA LYS A 537 -22.98 -0.17 -14.50
C LYS A 537 -23.30 1.12 -13.76
N GLU A 538 -23.75 1.01 -12.51
CA GLU A 538 -24.05 2.16 -11.66
C GLU A 538 -22.87 3.14 -11.50
N ALA A 539 -21.63 2.64 -11.53
CA ALA A 539 -20.44 3.48 -11.45
C ALA A 539 -20.30 4.40 -12.69
N LEU A 540 -20.55 3.85 -13.89
CA LEU A 540 -20.57 4.64 -15.12
C LEU A 540 -21.76 5.62 -15.13
N GLU A 541 -22.93 5.16 -14.73
CA GLU A 541 -24.15 5.97 -14.67
C GLU A 541 -23.99 7.16 -13.73
N ALA A 542 -23.34 7.01 -12.58
CA ALA A 542 -23.07 8.09 -11.64
C ALA A 542 -22.17 9.18 -12.26
N LEU A 543 -21.10 8.80 -13.00
CA LEU A 543 -20.26 9.78 -13.69
C LEU A 543 -20.97 10.46 -14.87
N VAL A 544 -21.81 9.75 -15.60
CA VAL A 544 -22.62 10.33 -16.68
C VAL A 544 -23.60 11.36 -16.10
N LYS A 545 -24.32 11.01 -15.03
CA LYS A 545 -25.24 11.91 -14.33
C LYS A 545 -24.51 13.14 -13.77
N MET A 546 -23.32 12.95 -13.19
CA MET A 546 -22.47 14.06 -12.76
C MET A 546 -22.13 14.99 -13.94
N LYS A 547 -21.69 14.42 -15.06
CA LYS A 547 -21.36 15.19 -16.27
C LYS A 547 -22.55 15.97 -16.81
N GLU A 548 -23.72 15.35 -16.92
CA GLU A 548 -24.96 15.98 -17.40
C GLU A 548 -25.39 17.13 -16.48
N SER A 549 -25.26 16.98 -15.15
CA SER A 549 -25.58 18.04 -14.21
C SER A 549 -24.70 19.30 -14.35
N ILE A 550 -23.45 19.15 -14.80
CA ILE A 550 -22.56 20.29 -15.09
C ILE A 550 -23.07 21.08 -16.31
N TYR A 551 -23.54 20.40 -17.36
CA TYR A 551 -24.06 21.07 -18.56
C TYR A 551 -25.39 21.80 -18.28
N SER A 552 -26.32 21.19 -17.57
CA SER A 552 -27.63 21.78 -17.25
C SER A 552 -27.52 23.11 -16.54
N ASN A 553 -26.48 23.31 -15.75
CA ASN A 553 -26.24 24.56 -15.00
C ASN A 553 -25.77 25.73 -15.87
N ILE A 554 -25.19 25.46 -17.03
CA ILE A 554 -24.75 26.51 -17.96
C ILE A 554 -25.92 27.00 -18.82
N ASP A 555 -26.72 26.07 -19.32
CA ASP A 555 -27.88 26.41 -20.16
C ASP A 555 -28.89 27.27 -19.38
N LEU A 556 -29.11 26.99 -18.08
CA LEU A 556 -30.00 27.78 -17.23
C LEU A 556 -29.47 29.21 -16.98
N LYS A 557 -28.15 29.41 -16.86
CA LYS A 557 -27.57 30.76 -16.67
C LYS A 557 -27.57 31.60 -17.95
N HIS A 558 -27.52 30.99 -19.13
CA HIS A 558 -27.68 31.69 -20.39
C HIS A 558 -29.11 32.05 -20.69
N VAL A 559 -30.11 31.30 -20.20
CA VAL A 559 -31.54 31.57 -20.39
C VAL A 559 -32.03 32.67 -19.42
N VAL A 560 -31.41 32.84 -18.24
CA VAL A 560 -31.82 33.89 -17.26
C VAL A 560 -31.19 35.26 -17.57
N ASN A 561 -30.22 35.37 -18.47
CA ASN A 561 -29.59 36.63 -18.90
C ASN A 561 -30.04 37.10 -20.29
N ILE A 562 -31.17 36.62 -20.81
CA ILE A 562 -31.97 37.19 -21.89
C ILE A 562 -33.28 37.70 -21.30
#